data_32d229771a1fad467d7ee25355e68e79
#
_entry.id   32d229771a1fad467d7ee25355e68e79
#
_cell.length_a   1.000
_cell.length_b   1.000
_cell.length_c   1.000
_cell.angle_alpha   90.00
_cell.angle_beta   90.00
_cell.angle_gamma   90.00
#
_symmetry.space_group_name_H-M   'P 1'
#
loop_
_entity.id
_entity.type
_entity.pdbx_description
1 polymer ?
#
loop_
_entity_poly.entity_id
_entity_poly.type
_entity_poly.pdbx_seq_one_letter_code
_entity_poly.pdbx_strand_id
1 'polypeptide(L)'
;MGVIGARSREPLPICSRIQRRVSQAPSSDIEPFQAIAVSRLAHVLKAEGRSVIHMEFGQPSTGAPGAAIARAHEVLDTDGLGYWESPPLKARLARHYAETYGVVTEPDQFILTCGASPALVLALSSTFAPGDRVALARPGYVAYRNTLKALRMTPVEIACGAETRFQLTAAALAALDPAPAGVIIASPANPTGTIIPPAELAAIAEVCRARGIVIVSDEIYHGLSYGEPAHSMLEFAPDALVINSFSKYFSMVGWRLGWLLAPEARLRTARAYVGNLFLTAPSLSQHAALVALDCRKELDGHVAVYARNRELMLAALPRLGLSRIAPPDGAFYAYADIGHLTDDSLAFCKTLLRETGVATAPGVDFDPVNGRRFIRFSFAVSTAEVSEAIRRLEAWWPSRR
;
A
#
# COMPACT_ATOMS: atom_id res chain seq x y z
N MET A 1 -75.30 -6.47 8.22
CA MET A 1 -74.18 -6.78 7.34
C MET A 1 -73.64 -5.46 6.85
N GLY A 2 -72.64 -4.93 7.52
CA GLY A 2 -71.99 -3.66 7.19
C GLY A 2 -70.60 -3.92 6.69
N VAL A 3 -70.32 -3.49 5.45
CA VAL A 3 -69.03 -3.59 4.77
C VAL A 3 -68.14 -2.50 5.31
N ILE A 4 -67.05 -2.89 5.98
CA ILE A 4 -66.00 -1.98 6.45
C ILE A 4 -65.06 -1.69 5.27
N GLY A 5 -65.12 -0.46 4.72
CA GLY A 5 -64.23 0.01 3.67
C GLY A 5 -62.81 0.18 4.16
N ALA A 6 -61.87 -0.49 3.50
CA ALA A 6 -60.44 -0.31 3.70
C ALA A 6 -60.03 1.07 3.19
N ARG A 7 -59.61 1.97 4.09
CA ARG A 7 -58.95 3.22 3.74
C ARG A 7 -57.50 2.91 3.34
N SER A 8 -57.16 3.19 2.08
CA SER A 8 -55.78 3.21 1.60
C SER A 8 -54.99 4.30 2.33
N ARG A 9 -53.98 3.90 3.08
CA ARG A 9 -53.02 4.84 3.70
C ARG A 9 -52.09 5.36 2.60
N GLU A 10 -52.20 6.64 2.26
CA GLU A 10 -51.22 7.32 1.46
C GLU A 10 -49.86 7.33 2.20
N PRO A 11 -48.74 7.06 1.51
CA PRO A 11 -47.44 7.09 2.15
C PRO A 11 -47.05 8.55 2.48
N LEU A 12 -46.63 8.75 3.73
CA LEU A 12 -46.24 10.05 4.28
C LEU A 12 -45.08 10.71 3.47
N PRO A 13 -45.06 12.03 3.31
CA PRO A 13 -44.11 12.75 2.45
C PRO A 13 -42.67 12.91 3.00
N ILE A 14 -42.29 12.03 3.94
CA ILE A 14 -40.95 12.06 4.56
C ILE A 14 -39.84 11.55 3.62
N CYS A 15 -40.21 10.80 2.58
CA CYS A 15 -39.25 10.10 1.72
C CYS A 15 -38.49 11.03 0.74
N SER A 16 -39.08 12.15 0.30
CA SER A 16 -38.48 12.98 -0.75
C SER A 16 -37.30 13.87 -0.28
N ARG A 17 -37.32 14.34 0.99
CA ARG A 17 -36.21 15.13 1.54
C ARG A 17 -35.00 14.27 1.93
N ILE A 18 -35.26 13.04 2.41
CA ILE A 18 -34.20 12.08 2.72
C ILE A 18 -33.57 11.56 1.42
N GLN A 19 -34.37 11.22 0.41
CA GLN A 19 -33.88 10.83 -0.90
C GLN A 19 -33.07 11.92 -1.60
N ARG A 20 -33.46 13.21 -1.50
CA ARG A 20 -32.64 14.32 -2.04
C ARG A 20 -31.33 14.52 -1.28
N ARG A 21 -31.28 14.29 0.03
CA ARG A 21 -30.01 14.36 0.79
C ARG A 21 -29.10 13.16 0.51
N VAL A 22 -29.66 11.99 0.28
CA VAL A 22 -28.88 10.79 -0.10
C VAL A 22 -28.38 10.88 -1.55
N SER A 23 -29.14 11.51 -2.46
CA SER A 23 -28.70 11.77 -3.85
C SER A 23 -27.71 12.95 -3.95
N GLN A 24 -27.57 13.76 -2.89
CA GLN A 24 -26.58 14.83 -2.75
C GLN A 24 -25.42 14.45 -1.80
N ALA A 25 -25.36 13.18 -1.35
CA ALA A 25 -24.10 12.67 -0.82
C ALA A 25 -23.03 12.93 -1.90
N PRO A 26 -21.86 13.49 -1.55
CA PRO A 26 -20.84 13.74 -2.54
C PRO A 26 -20.63 12.45 -3.31
N SER A 27 -20.88 12.48 -4.63
CA SER A 27 -20.51 11.38 -5.51
C SER A 27 -19.06 11.13 -5.19
N SER A 28 -18.74 9.96 -4.65
CA SER A 28 -17.36 9.69 -4.33
C SER A 28 -16.63 9.57 -5.65
N ASP A 29 -15.82 10.57 -6.01
CA ASP A 29 -14.82 10.49 -7.08
C ASP A 29 -13.75 9.41 -6.77
N ILE A 30 -14.06 8.54 -5.80
CA ILE A 30 -13.25 7.42 -5.37
C ILE A 30 -13.56 6.25 -6.28
N GLU A 31 -12.61 5.92 -7.13
CA GLU A 31 -12.71 4.78 -8.03
C GLU A 31 -12.54 3.45 -7.26
N PRO A 32 -13.34 2.42 -7.58
CA PRO A 32 -13.16 1.09 -7.00
C PRO A 32 -11.77 0.53 -7.34
N PHE A 33 -11.14 -0.14 -6.38
CA PHE A 33 -9.90 -0.88 -6.62
C PHE A 33 -10.21 -2.14 -7.45
N GLN A 34 -9.81 -2.15 -8.74
CA GLN A 34 -10.18 -3.18 -9.71
C GLN A 34 -9.54 -4.55 -9.41
N ALA A 35 -8.36 -4.58 -8.75
CA ALA A 35 -7.78 -5.83 -8.29
C ALA A 35 -8.71 -6.59 -7.33
N ILE A 36 -9.60 -5.89 -6.57
CA ILE A 36 -10.64 -6.52 -5.75
C ILE A 36 -11.64 -7.26 -6.64
N ALA A 37 -12.02 -6.70 -7.78
CA ALA A 37 -12.94 -7.36 -8.71
C ALA A 37 -12.30 -8.61 -9.33
N VAL A 38 -11.01 -8.57 -9.65
CA VAL A 38 -10.24 -9.74 -10.11
C VAL A 38 -10.18 -10.81 -9.02
N SER A 39 -9.88 -10.40 -7.77
CA SER A 39 -9.83 -11.34 -6.63
C SER A 39 -11.19 -11.99 -6.34
N ARG A 40 -12.29 -11.24 -6.41
CA ARG A 40 -13.64 -11.82 -6.30
C ARG A 40 -13.88 -12.91 -7.34
N LEU A 41 -13.50 -12.66 -8.61
CA LEU A 41 -13.56 -13.65 -9.67
C LEU A 41 -12.67 -14.86 -9.36
N ALA A 42 -11.47 -14.66 -8.84
CA ALA A 42 -10.55 -15.71 -8.44
C ALA A 42 -11.16 -16.63 -7.36
N HIS A 43 -11.82 -16.04 -6.36
CA HIS A 43 -12.52 -16.81 -5.32
C HIS A 43 -13.72 -17.61 -5.86
N VAL A 44 -14.48 -17.05 -6.81
CA VAL A 44 -15.58 -17.78 -7.49
C VAL A 44 -15.02 -19.00 -8.22
N LEU A 45 -13.99 -18.82 -9.06
CA LEU A 45 -13.37 -19.91 -9.79
C LEU A 45 -12.77 -21.00 -8.87
N LYS A 46 -12.20 -20.59 -7.73
CA LYS A 46 -11.69 -21.51 -6.73
C LYS A 46 -12.82 -22.31 -6.07
N ALA A 47 -13.96 -21.68 -5.78
CA ALA A 47 -15.15 -22.36 -5.26
C ALA A 47 -15.75 -23.35 -6.26
N GLU A 48 -15.56 -23.13 -7.57
CA GLU A 48 -15.93 -24.05 -8.66
C GLU A 48 -14.89 -25.18 -8.85
N GLY A 49 -13.90 -25.31 -7.97
CA GLY A 49 -12.89 -26.37 -7.99
C GLY A 49 -11.67 -26.09 -8.88
N ARG A 50 -11.53 -24.87 -9.41
CA ARG A 50 -10.38 -24.51 -10.25
C ARG A 50 -9.17 -24.17 -9.39
N SER A 51 -7.99 -24.57 -9.87
CA SER A 51 -6.71 -24.18 -9.27
C SER A 51 -6.39 -22.73 -9.64
N VAL A 52 -6.33 -21.85 -8.64
CA VAL A 52 -6.03 -20.42 -8.80
C VAL A 52 -4.78 -20.04 -8.02
N ILE A 53 -3.89 -19.29 -8.66
CA ILE A 53 -2.69 -18.69 -8.06
C ILE A 53 -2.92 -17.18 -7.93
N HIS A 54 -2.83 -16.69 -6.69
CA HIS A 54 -3.14 -15.30 -6.34
C HIS A 54 -1.90 -14.40 -6.44
N MET A 55 -1.72 -13.72 -7.57
CA MET A 55 -0.67 -12.72 -7.79
C MET A 55 -1.22 -11.29 -7.95
N GLU A 56 -2.51 -11.07 -7.65
CA GLU A 56 -3.17 -9.76 -7.74
C GLU A 56 -2.96 -8.90 -6.50
N PHE A 57 -2.72 -9.50 -5.33
CA PHE A 57 -2.50 -8.75 -4.10
C PHE A 57 -1.05 -8.77 -3.64
N GLY A 58 -0.63 -7.64 -3.06
CA GLY A 58 0.66 -7.51 -2.38
C GLY A 58 0.59 -8.02 -0.94
N GLN A 59 0.32 -9.30 -0.77
CA GLN A 59 0.26 -9.95 0.53
C GLN A 59 1.35 -11.03 0.63
N PRO A 60 2.25 -10.96 1.64
CA PRO A 60 3.17 -12.04 1.94
C PRO A 60 2.47 -13.40 2.08
N SER A 61 2.99 -14.44 1.45
CA SER A 61 2.55 -15.82 1.65
C SER A 61 3.15 -16.46 2.90
N THR A 62 4.14 -15.81 3.49
CA THR A 62 4.80 -16.21 4.74
C THR A 62 3.97 -15.79 5.96
N GLY A 63 4.09 -16.50 7.05
CA GLY A 63 3.44 -16.17 8.32
C GLY A 63 4.27 -15.20 9.17
N ALA A 64 3.66 -14.69 10.23
CA ALA A 64 4.37 -13.97 11.27
C ALA A 64 5.47 -14.86 11.89
N PRO A 65 6.57 -14.27 12.41
CA PRO A 65 7.63 -15.04 13.07
C PRO A 65 7.11 -15.93 14.18
N GLY A 66 7.68 -17.13 14.29
CA GLY A 66 7.24 -18.12 15.28
C GLY A 66 7.25 -17.60 16.71
N ALA A 67 8.28 -16.85 17.10
CA ALA A 67 8.36 -16.23 18.42
C ALA A 67 7.27 -15.17 18.66
N ALA A 68 6.88 -14.41 17.64
CA ALA A 68 5.78 -13.44 17.74
C ALA A 68 4.43 -14.14 17.92
N ILE A 69 4.21 -15.28 17.25
CA ILE A 69 3.02 -16.12 17.44
C ILE A 69 2.98 -16.69 18.86
N ALA A 70 4.11 -17.24 19.34
CA ALA A 70 4.21 -17.77 20.70
C ALA A 70 3.91 -16.69 21.76
N ARG A 71 4.43 -15.47 21.56
CA ARG A 71 4.12 -14.34 22.46
C ARG A 71 2.64 -13.99 22.45
N ALA A 72 1.99 -14.03 21.30
CA ALA A 72 0.55 -13.78 21.20
C ALA A 72 -0.27 -14.81 22.00
N HIS A 73 0.08 -16.09 21.94
CA HIS A 73 -0.57 -17.14 22.74
C HIS A 73 -0.39 -16.88 24.24
N GLU A 74 0.85 -16.59 24.69
CA GLU A 74 1.11 -16.27 26.09
C GLU A 74 0.29 -15.08 26.59
N VAL A 75 0.19 -14.03 25.78
CA VAL A 75 -0.56 -12.81 26.11
C VAL A 75 -2.06 -13.09 26.21
N LEU A 76 -2.62 -13.94 25.36
CA LEU A 76 -4.04 -14.32 25.43
C LEU A 76 -4.38 -14.99 26.78
N ASP A 77 -3.43 -15.69 27.39
CA ASP A 77 -3.62 -16.38 28.67
C ASP A 77 -3.36 -15.47 29.88
N THR A 78 -2.58 -14.38 29.71
CA THR A 78 -2.03 -13.61 30.86
C THR A 78 -2.43 -12.14 30.91
N ASP A 79 -2.96 -11.55 29.81
CA ASP A 79 -3.28 -10.14 29.71
C ASP A 79 -4.76 -9.93 29.38
N GLY A 80 -5.37 -8.92 30.02
CA GLY A 80 -6.77 -8.55 29.77
C GLY A 80 -7.04 -7.81 28.46
N LEU A 81 -6.02 -7.53 27.65
CA LEU A 81 -6.08 -6.89 26.34
C LEU A 81 -6.89 -5.57 26.30
N GLY A 82 -6.66 -4.72 27.29
CA GLY A 82 -7.28 -3.40 27.37
C GLY A 82 -6.75 -2.40 26.35
N TYR A 83 -7.32 -1.19 26.37
CA TYR A 83 -6.76 -0.08 25.59
C TYR A 83 -5.35 0.26 26.07
N TRP A 84 -4.39 0.15 25.18
CA TRP A 84 -2.99 0.32 25.51
C TRP A 84 -2.19 0.76 24.30
N GLU A 85 -1.28 1.69 24.48
CA GLU A 85 -0.25 2.03 23.51
C GLU A 85 1.11 1.69 24.12
N SER A 86 1.79 0.66 23.61
CA SER A 86 2.95 0.01 24.19
C SER A 86 4.19 0.91 24.26
N PRO A 87 4.62 1.40 25.43
CA PRO A 87 5.87 2.15 25.53
C PRO A 87 7.10 1.28 25.16
N PRO A 88 7.18 -0.03 25.53
CA PRO A 88 8.27 -0.88 25.09
C PRO A 88 8.37 -1.03 23.58
N LEU A 89 7.23 -1.14 22.86
CA LEU A 89 7.24 -1.22 21.39
C LEU A 89 7.72 0.08 20.76
N LYS A 90 7.27 1.24 21.25
CA LYS A 90 7.73 2.56 20.78
C LYS A 90 9.23 2.74 21.00
N ALA A 91 9.75 2.36 22.17
CA ALA A 91 11.18 2.37 22.46
C ALA A 91 11.97 1.42 21.54
N ARG A 92 11.41 0.25 21.23
CA ARG A 92 12.06 -0.71 20.32
C ARG A 92 12.04 -0.20 18.86
N LEU A 93 10.96 0.49 18.44
CA LEU A 93 10.90 1.16 17.15
C LEU A 93 11.95 2.28 17.03
N ALA A 94 12.09 3.14 18.06
CA ALA A 94 13.12 4.16 18.05
C ALA A 94 14.52 3.57 17.91
N ARG A 95 14.82 2.49 18.63
CA ARG A 95 16.07 1.75 18.47
C ARG A 95 16.21 1.13 17.06
N HIS A 96 15.14 0.62 16.46
CA HIS A 96 15.15 0.09 15.10
C HIS A 96 15.57 1.15 14.07
N TYR A 97 15.06 2.39 14.19
CA TYR A 97 15.48 3.49 13.30
C TYR A 97 16.96 3.85 13.49
N ALA A 98 17.47 3.87 14.71
CA ALA A 98 18.88 4.10 14.99
C ALA A 98 19.77 2.96 14.42
N GLU A 99 19.38 1.69 14.63
CA GLU A 99 20.10 0.51 14.16
C GLU A 99 20.12 0.38 12.62
N THR A 100 19.00 0.75 11.97
CA THR A 100 18.82 0.48 10.54
C THR A 100 19.22 1.66 9.66
N TYR A 101 18.94 2.89 10.09
CA TYR A 101 19.14 4.12 9.29
C TYR A 101 20.10 5.12 9.91
N GLY A 102 20.60 4.86 11.12
CA GLY A 102 21.41 5.84 11.84
C GLY A 102 20.63 7.06 12.33
N VAL A 103 19.31 7.01 12.29
CA VAL A 103 18.42 8.13 12.65
C VAL A 103 17.98 8.01 14.10
N VAL A 104 18.33 9.01 14.91
CA VAL A 104 17.90 9.08 16.32
C VAL A 104 16.49 9.64 16.39
N THR A 105 15.59 8.88 17.02
CA THR A 105 14.20 9.25 17.23
C THR A 105 13.79 8.98 18.68
N GLU A 106 12.80 9.72 19.19
CA GLU A 106 12.27 9.50 20.53
C GLU A 106 11.03 8.59 20.48
N PRO A 107 10.82 7.71 21.47
CA PRO A 107 9.64 6.85 21.55
C PRO A 107 8.31 7.60 21.38
N ASP A 108 8.25 8.81 21.90
CA ASP A 108 7.07 9.66 21.84
C ASP A 108 6.80 10.26 20.45
N GLN A 109 7.71 10.17 19.53
CA GLN A 109 7.46 10.54 18.12
C GLN A 109 6.64 9.49 17.36
N PHE A 110 6.48 8.28 17.92
CA PHE A 110 5.69 7.21 17.32
C PHE A 110 4.25 7.24 17.79
N ILE A 111 3.32 7.11 16.84
CA ILE A 111 1.91 6.84 17.05
C ILE A 111 1.59 5.49 16.43
N LEU A 112 1.15 4.53 17.26
CA LEU A 112 0.79 3.20 16.79
C LEU A 112 -0.61 3.24 16.14
N THR A 113 -0.75 2.57 15.00
CA THR A 113 -1.97 2.59 14.19
C THR A 113 -2.40 1.19 13.77
N CYS A 114 -3.65 1.03 13.34
CA CYS A 114 -4.17 -0.24 12.82
C CYS A 114 -3.62 -0.57 11.41
N GLY A 115 -2.32 -0.40 11.19
CA GLY A 115 -1.59 -0.57 9.94
C GLY A 115 -1.29 0.75 9.24
N ALA A 116 -0.58 0.69 8.10
CA ALA A 116 -0.16 1.87 7.34
C ALA A 116 -1.32 2.69 6.76
N SER A 117 -2.46 2.07 6.41
CA SER A 117 -3.59 2.82 5.84
C SER A 117 -4.19 3.83 6.82
N PRO A 118 -4.51 3.49 8.10
CA PRO A 118 -4.86 4.49 9.10
C PRO A 118 -3.75 5.49 9.40
N ALA A 119 -2.48 5.08 9.35
CA ALA A 119 -1.35 6.01 9.50
C ALA A 119 -1.33 7.05 8.37
N LEU A 120 -1.61 6.66 7.12
CA LEU A 120 -1.75 7.57 5.99
C LEU A 120 -2.90 8.56 6.20
N VAL A 121 -4.09 8.06 6.56
CA VAL A 121 -5.25 8.93 6.85
C VAL A 121 -4.92 9.91 7.96
N LEU A 122 -4.28 9.44 9.03
CA LEU A 122 -3.86 10.28 10.16
C LEU A 122 -2.84 11.34 9.74
N ALA A 123 -1.78 10.95 9.02
CA ALA A 123 -0.76 11.87 8.53
C ALA A 123 -1.38 12.97 7.66
N LEU A 124 -2.23 12.61 6.72
CA LEU A 124 -2.86 13.56 5.81
C LEU A 124 -3.86 14.47 6.54
N SER A 125 -4.80 13.91 7.31
CA SER A 125 -5.86 14.68 7.97
C SER A 125 -5.34 15.59 9.09
N SER A 126 -4.23 15.24 9.74
CA SER A 126 -3.62 16.07 10.78
C SER A 126 -2.68 17.15 10.24
N THR A 127 -2.34 17.11 8.96
CA THR A 127 -1.32 17.97 8.34
C THR A 127 -1.91 18.93 7.32
N PHE A 128 -2.88 18.50 6.53
CA PHE A 128 -3.42 19.25 5.40
C PHE A 128 -4.90 19.60 5.60
N ALA A 129 -5.31 20.72 5.00
CA ALA A 129 -6.70 21.15 4.96
C ALA A 129 -7.43 20.66 3.69
N PRO A 130 -8.79 20.61 3.70
CA PRO A 130 -9.56 20.42 2.49
C PRO A 130 -9.19 21.47 1.42
N GLY A 131 -8.95 21.02 0.19
CA GLY A 131 -8.50 21.85 -0.92
C GLY A 131 -6.99 21.89 -1.13
N ASP A 132 -6.19 21.51 -0.12
CA ASP A 132 -4.73 21.48 -0.29
C ASP A 132 -4.33 20.53 -1.41
N ARG A 133 -3.32 20.93 -2.17
CA ARG A 133 -2.74 20.16 -3.27
C ARG A 133 -1.64 19.28 -2.71
N VAL A 134 -1.71 17.97 -2.97
CA VAL A 134 -0.69 17.01 -2.53
C VAL A 134 -0.19 16.23 -3.75
N ALA A 135 1.13 16.32 -3.99
CA ALA A 135 1.78 15.65 -5.11
C ALA A 135 2.01 14.16 -4.81
N LEU A 136 1.96 13.33 -5.86
CA LEU A 136 2.27 11.90 -5.81
C LEU A 136 2.72 11.39 -7.17
N ALA A 137 3.51 10.30 -7.20
CA ALA A 137 3.90 9.64 -8.43
C ALA A 137 2.72 8.91 -9.09
N ARG A 138 2.73 8.87 -10.41
CA ARG A 138 1.86 8.04 -11.25
C ARG A 138 2.73 7.30 -12.28
N PRO A 139 2.80 5.94 -12.29
CA PRO A 139 1.98 5.02 -11.49
C PRO A 139 2.31 5.09 -9.99
N GLY A 140 1.29 4.83 -9.16
CA GLY A 140 1.40 4.84 -7.71
C GLY A 140 0.29 4.02 -7.05
N TYR A 141 0.41 3.77 -5.76
CA TYR A 141 -0.61 3.01 -5.03
C TYR A 141 -1.94 3.78 -5.01
N VAL A 142 -2.99 3.14 -5.51
CA VAL A 142 -4.33 3.74 -5.71
C VAL A 142 -4.90 4.42 -4.45
N ALA A 143 -4.56 3.90 -3.25
CA ALA A 143 -5.08 4.45 -2.02
C ALA A 143 -4.56 5.87 -1.73
N TYR A 144 -3.40 6.28 -2.24
CA TYR A 144 -2.93 7.66 -2.04
C TYR A 144 -3.89 8.65 -2.68
N ARG A 145 -4.16 8.50 -3.99
CA ARG A 145 -5.11 9.34 -4.74
C ARG A 145 -6.50 9.30 -4.10
N ASN A 146 -7.00 8.12 -3.79
CA ASN A 146 -8.35 7.94 -3.26
C ASN A 146 -8.49 8.51 -1.83
N THR A 147 -7.47 8.36 -0.97
CA THR A 147 -7.49 8.95 0.38
C THR A 147 -7.46 10.48 0.32
N LEU A 148 -6.64 11.06 -0.56
CA LEU A 148 -6.63 12.51 -0.79
C LEU A 148 -8.02 13.02 -1.21
N LYS A 149 -8.66 12.37 -2.18
CA LYS A 149 -10.03 12.69 -2.61
C LYS A 149 -11.05 12.54 -1.48
N ALA A 150 -10.98 11.44 -0.72
CA ALA A 150 -11.86 11.19 0.42
C ALA A 150 -11.75 12.27 1.51
N LEU A 151 -10.56 12.78 1.74
CA LEU A 151 -10.27 13.87 2.66
C LEU A 151 -10.47 15.26 2.04
N ARG A 152 -11.00 15.32 0.79
CA ARG A 152 -11.24 16.56 0.03
C ARG A 152 -9.98 17.35 -0.28
N MET A 153 -8.84 16.70 -0.35
CA MET A 153 -7.58 17.25 -0.85
C MET A 153 -7.49 17.05 -2.36
N THR A 154 -6.64 17.80 -3.03
CA THR A 154 -6.45 17.73 -4.48
C THR A 154 -5.19 16.93 -4.81
N PRO A 155 -5.29 15.69 -5.35
CA PRO A 155 -4.12 14.96 -5.81
C PRO A 155 -3.50 15.63 -7.03
N VAL A 156 -2.18 15.86 -7.00
CA VAL A 156 -1.36 16.34 -8.11
C VAL A 156 -0.50 15.19 -8.60
N GLU A 157 -0.97 14.46 -9.60
CA GLU A 157 -0.28 13.28 -10.09
C GLU A 157 0.83 13.66 -11.07
N ILE A 158 2.07 13.29 -10.74
CA ILE A 158 3.26 13.48 -11.56
C ILE A 158 3.48 12.21 -12.38
N ALA A 159 3.46 12.33 -13.71
CA ALA A 159 3.75 11.20 -14.58
C ALA A 159 5.23 10.80 -14.45
N CYS A 160 5.46 9.53 -14.13
CA CYS A 160 6.78 8.94 -13.96
C CYS A 160 6.89 7.72 -14.88
N GLY A 161 7.82 7.76 -15.82
CA GLY A 161 8.02 6.71 -16.81
C GLY A 161 9.35 5.97 -16.64
N ALA A 162 9.72 5.23 -17.67
CA ALA A 162 10.97 4.46 -17.68
C ALA A 162 12.21 5.36 -17.54
N GLU A 163 12.14 6.58 -18.05
CA GLU A 163 13.20 7.60 -18.00
C GLU A 163 13.55 8.04 -16.58
N THR A 164 12.58 7.99 -15.67
CA THR A 164 12.75 8.26 -14.24
C THR A 164 12.72 7.00 -13.39
N ARG A 165 12.86 5.82 -14.01
CA ARG A 165 12.67 4.53 -13.34
C ARG A 165 11.30 4.38 -12.65
N PHE A 166 10.27 5.04 -13.19
CA PHE A 166 8.92 5.11 -12.64
C PHE A 166 8.86 5.72 -11.23
N GLN A 167 9.81 6.59 -10.90
CA GLN A 167 9.86 7.29 -9.61
C GLN A 167 9.76 8.80 -9.78
N LEU A 168 9.22 9.45 -8.75
CA LEU A 168 9.18 10.90 -8.63
C LEU A 168 10.62 11.44 -8.53
N THR A 169 10.86 12.57 -9.20
CA THR A 169 12.16 13.25 -9.16
C THR A 169 12.04 14.67 -8.56
N ALA A 170 13.13 15.16 -8.01
CA ALA A 170 13.27 16.53 -7.52
C ALA A 170 12.94 17.55 -8.62
N ALA A 171 13.42 17.30 -9.84
CA ALA A 171 13.16 18.17 -10.99
C ALA A 171 11.68 18.26 -11.33
N ALA A 172 10.97 17.12 -11.36
CA ALA A 172 9.53 17.08 -11.63
C ALA A 172 8.74 17.78 -10.53
N LEU A 173 9.13 17.62 -9.27
CA LEU A 173 8.49 18.30 -8.13
C LEU A 173 8.77 19.81 -8.16
N ALA A 174 9.99 20.23 -8.48
CA ALA A 174 10.38 21.64 -8.61
C ALA A 174 9.61 22.37 -9.73
N ALA A 175 9.26 21.65 -10.80
CA ALA A 175 8.53 22.22 -11.95
C ALA A 175 7.04 22.49 -11.68
N LEU A 176 6.49 22.03 -10.56
CA LEU A 176 5.06 22.26 -10.25
C LEU A 176 4.83 23.73 -9.88
N ASP A 177 3.87 24.37 -10.55
CA ASP A 177 3.42 25.74 -10.26
C ASP A 177 1.89 25.78 -10.25
N PRO A 178 1.26 26.27 -9.16
CA PRO A 178 1.87 26.59 -7.87
C PRO A 178 2.44 25.34 -7.14
N ALA A 179 3.35 25.58 -6.19
CA ALA A 179 3.88 24.49 -5.33
C ALA A 179 2.75 23.77 -4.62
N PRO A 180 2.80 22.43 -4.49
CA PRO A 180 1.86 21.68 -3.67
C PRO A 180 2.14 21.92 -2.18
N ALA A 181 1.12 21.77 -1.33
CA ALA A 181 1.28 21.82 0.13
C ALA A 181 2.08 20.63 0.67
N GLY A 182 1.98 19.48 -0.01
CA GLY A 182 2.72 18.28 0.38
C GLY A 182 3.02 17.36 -0.78
N VAL A 183 3.83 16.34 -0.51
CA VAL A 183 4.15 15.24 -1.42
C VAL A 183 4.12 13.90 -0.70
N ILE A 184 3.53 12.89 -1.34
CA ILE A 184 3.61 11.49 -0.89
C ILE A 184 4.71 10.80 -1.69
N ILE A 185 5.69 10.23 -0.98
CA ILE A 185 6.82 9.48 -1.55
C ILE A 185 6.69 8.03 -1.10
N ALA A 186 6.89 7.08 -2.01
CA ALA A 186 6.94 5.65 -1.68
C ALA A 186 8.20 5.03 -2.29
N SER A 187 9.07 4.48 -1.45
CA SER A 187 10.32 3.84 -1.87
C SER A 187 10.70 2.74 -0.88
N PRO A 188 10.61 1.47 -1.31
CA PRO A 188 10.18 0.91 -2.60
C PRO A 188 8.71 1.18 -2.93
N ALA A 189 8.39 1.37 -4.22
CA ALA A 189 7.07 1.74 -4.67
C ALA A 189 6.16 0.56 -5.02
N ASN A 190 4.87 0.72 -4.83
CA ASN A 190 3.81 -0.09 -5.42
C ASN A 190 3.16 0.74 -6.55
N PRO A 191 3.14 0.29 -7.82
CA PRO A 191 3.27 -1.09 -8.31
C PRO A 191 4.66 -1.50 -8.81
N THR A 192 5.63 -0.60 -8.85
CA THR A 192 6.85 -0.74 -9.67
C THR A 192 7.96 -1.54 -8.99
N GLY A 193 7.99 -1.56 -7.65
CA GLY A 193 9.09 -2.12 -6.88
C GLY A 193 10.38 -1.27 -6.89
N THR A 194 10.38 -0.13 -7.58
CA THR A 194 11.56 0.72 -7.72
C THR A 194 11.91 1.45 -6.42
N ILE A 195 13.19 1.64 -6.20
CA ILE A 195 13.76 2.40 -5.07
C ILE A 195 14.29 3.74 -5.58
N ILE A 196 14.02 4.81 -4.87
CA ILE A 196 14.60 6.13 -5.13
C ILE A 196 16.03 6.14 -4.57
N PRO A 197 17.05 6.47 -5.36
CA PRO A 197 18.43 6.55 -4.87
C PRO A 197 18.62 7.62 -3.79
N PRO A 198 19.58 7.44 -2.85
CA PRO A 198 19.83 8.40 -1.77
C PRO A 198 20.05 9.84 -2.24
N ALA A 199 20.82 10.02 -3.33
CA ALA A 199 21.07 11.34 -3.91
C ALA A 199 19.79 12.03 -4.39
N GLU A 200 18.84 11.27 -4.94
CA GLU A 200 17.56 11.80 -5.39
C GLU A 200 16.63 12.10 -4.20
N LEU A 201 16.64 11.26 -3.14
CA LEU A 201 15.93 11.55 -1.89
C LEU A 201 16.42 12.86 -1.27
N ALA A 202 17.74 13.07 -1.23
CA ALA A 202 18.34 14.31 -0.75
C ALA A 202 17.92 15.53 -1.60
N ALA A 203 17.90 15.38 -2.93
CA ALA A 203 17.48 16.45 -3.83
C ALA A 203 15.98 16.77 -3.67
N ILE A 204 15.12 15.75 -3.50
CA ILE A 204 13.69 15.94 -3.20
C ILE A 204 13.52 16.67 -1.86
N ALA A 205 14.25 16.27 -0.82
CA ALA A 205 14.19 16.93 0.50
C ALA A 205 14.58 18.42 0.40
N GLU A 206 15.60 18.74 -0.37
CA GLU A 206 16.04 20.13 -0.62
C GLU A 206 14.96 20.95 -1.32
N VAL A 207 14.35 20.42 -2.39
CA VAL A 207 13.25 21.10 -3.09
C VAL A 207 12.06 21.31 -2.15
N CYS A 208 11.70 20.31 -1.35
CA CYS A 208 10.60 20.39 -0.40
C CYS A 208 10.87 21.47 0.65
N ARG A 209 12.07 21.49 1.22
CA ARG A 209 12.50 22.50 2.20
C ARG A 209 12.46 23.91 1.63
N ALA A 210 13.04 24.11 0.43
CA ALA A 210 13.08 25.42 -0.24
C ALA A 210 11.70 25.96 -0.60
N ARG A 211 10.71 25.08 -0.85
CA ARG A 211 9.37 25.46 -1.30
C ARG A 211 8.28 25.28 -0.22
N GLY A 212 8.63 24.88 1.00
CA GLY A 212 7.69 24.68 2.09
C GLY A 212 6.73 23.48 1.87
N ILE A 213 7.17 22.47 1.11
CA ILE A 213 6.38 21.27 0.79
C ILE A 213 6.57 20.24 1.90
N VAL A 214 5.50 19.77 2.51
CA VAL A 214 5.55 18.75 3.55
C VAL A 214 5.72 17.37 2.93
N ILE A 215 6.66 16.57 3.44
CA ILE A 215 6.91 15.21 2.97
C ILE A 215 6.14 14.20 3.82
N VAL A 216 5.39 13.31 3.15
CA VAL A 216 4.82 12.08 3.71
C VAL A 216 5.51 10.91 3.02
N SER A 217 6.36 10.18 3.75
CA SER A 217 7.13 9.04 3.24
C SER A 217 6.43 7.74 3.64
N ASP A 218 5.99 6.97 2.66
CA ASP A 218 5.48 5.61 2.88
C ASP A 218 6.62 4.61 2.71
N GLU A 219 7.10 4.10 3.83
CA GLU A 219 8.24 3.18 3.95
C GLU A 219 7.79 1.72 4.20
N ILE A 220 6.55 1.40 3.85
CA ILE A 220 5.93 0.08 4.16
C ILE A 220 6.71 -1.11 3.61
N TYR A 221 7.50 -0.92 2.55
CA TYR A 221 8.32 -1.98 1.93
C TYR A 221 9.78 -1.99 2.38
N HIS A 222 10.18 -1.17 3.34
CA HIS A 222 11.52 -1.22 3.92
C HIS A 222 11.82 -2.61 4.49
N GLY A 223 13.05 -3.07 4.28
CA GLY A 223 13.47 -4.44 4.54
C GLY A 223 13.26 -5.41 3.36
N LEU A 224 12.44 -5.03 2.37
CA LEU A 224 12.23 -5.79 1.14
C LEU A 224 13.02 -5.15 -0.01
N SER A 225 14.34 -5.33 -0.03
CA SER A 225 15.24 -4.83 -1.08
C SER A 225 16.09 -5.97 -1.61
N TYR A 226 16.46 -5.92 -2.89
CA TYR A 226 17.18 -6.99 -3.61
C TYR A 226 18.51 -6.49 -4.19
N GLY A 227 19.23 -5.69 -3.47
CA GLY A 227 20.47 -5.03 -3.83
C GLY A 227 20.73 -3.95 -2.81
N GLU A 228 20.79 -2.72 -3.27
CA GLU A 228 20.94 -1.57 -2.37
C GLU A 228 19.71 -1.46 -1.43
N PRO A 229 19.93 -1.17 -0.15
CA PRO A 229 18.83 -1.00 0.80
C PRO A 229 18.02 0.25 0.48
N ALA A 230 16.75 0.26 0.91
CA ALA A 230 15.95 1.48 0.92
C ALA A 230 16.40 2.38 2.08
N HIS A 231 16.45 3.69 1.81
CA HIS A 231 16.80 4.72 2.77
C HIS A 231 15.56 5.39 3.34
N SER A 232 15.56 5.68 4.65
CA SER A 232 14.48 6.45 5.25
C SER A 232 14.58 7.92 4.82
N MET A 233 13.44 8.54 4.53
CA MET A 233 13.40 9.98 4.25
C MET A 233 13.94 10.82 5.43
N LEU A 234 13.87 10.30 6.66
CA LEU A 234 14.41 10.98 7.83
C LEU A 234 15.93 11.19 7.81
N GLU A 235 16.67 10.44 7.00
CA GLU A 235 18.11 10.67 6.78
C GLU A 235 18.36 12.01 6.07
N PHE A 236 17.38 12.53 5.33
CA PHE A 236 17.47 13.72 4.49
C PHE A 236 16.54 14.86 4.92
N ALA A 237 15.40 14.53 5.52
CA ALA A 237 14.38 15.46 5.99
C ALA A 237 13.87 15.02 7.37
N PRO A 238 14.50 15.48 8.48
CA PRO A 238 14.11 15.07 9.83
C PRO A 238 12.69 15.46 10.24
N ASP A 239 12.06 16.38 9.51
CA ASP A 239 10.69 16.85 9.70
C ASP A 239 9.64 16.13 8.82
N ALA A 240 10.04 15.13 8.06
CA ALA A 240 9.13 14.29 7.29
C ALA A 240 8.20 13.47 8.20
N LEU A 241 6.97 13.23 7.72
CA LEU A 241 6.08 12.24 8.31
C LEU A 241 6.38 10.88 7.66
N VAL A 242 6.70 9.88 8.47
CA VAL A 242 6.99 8.54 7.98
C VAL A 242 5.90 7.57 8.38
N ILE A 243 5.43 6.80 7.41
CA ILE A 243 4.42 5.76 7.57
C ILE A 243 5.09 4.40 7.33
N ASN A 244 4.83 3.45 8.22
CA ASN A 244 5.29 2.09 8.04
C ASN A 244 4.37 1.10 8.77
N SER A 245 4.56 -0.21 8.60
CA SER A 245 3.76 -1.22 9.28
C SER A 245 4.44 -2.57 9.37
N PHE A 246 3.87 -3.44 10.20
CA PHE A 246 4.28 -4.85 10.30
C PHE A 246 3.73 -5.73 9.18
N SER A 247 2.99 -5.16 8.23
CA SER A 247 2.27 -5.94 7.20
C SER A 247 3.17 -6.59 6.16
N LYS A 248 4.36 -6.03 5.82
CA LYS A 248 5.13 -6.51 4.66
C LYS A 248 6.38 -7.27 5.07
N TYR A 249 7.45 -6.60 5.46
CA TYR A 249 8.67 -7.26 5.90
C TYR A 249 8.42 -8.25 7.04
N PHE A 250 7.62 -7.86 8.03
CA PHE A 250 7.32 -8.70 9.20
C PHE A 250 6.26 -9.78 8.95
N SER A 251 5.67 -9.87 7.76
CA SER A 251 4.63 -10.87 7.39
C SER A 251 3.40 -10.88 8.31
N MET A 252 3.08 -9.76 8.93
CA MET A 252 1.98 -9.61 9.90
C MET A 252 0.78 -8.85 9.32
N VAL A 253 0.31 -9.19 8.11
CA VAL A 253 -0.75 -8.46 7.40
C VAL A 253 -2.05 -8.41 8.21
N GLY A 254 -2.54 -9.54 8.66
CA GLY A 254 -3.80 -9.69 9.41
C GLY A 254 -3.75 -9.15 10.84
N TRP A 255 -2.59 -8.87 11.38
CA TRP A 255 -2.39 -8.33 12.72
C TRP A 255 -2.74 -6.85 12.85
N ARG A 256 -2.88 -6.16 11.73
CA ARG A 256 -3.31 -4.76 11.63
C ARG A 256 -2.53 -3.81 12.53
N LEU A 257 -1.20 -3.82 12.44
CA LEU A 257 -0.33 -2.93 13.19
C LEU A 257 0.63 -2.17 12.27
N GLY A 258 0.77 -0.88 12.54
CA GLY A 258 1.70 0.04 11.89
C GLY A 258 1.98 1.23 12.77
N TRP A 259 2.65 2.22 12.22
CA TRP A 259 2.97 3.45 12.92
C TRP A 259 3.05 4.64 11.99
N LEU A 260 2.79 5.80 12.57
CA LEU A 260 3.18 7.11 12.07
C LEU A 260 4.33 7.60 12.95
N LEU A 261 5.46 7.94 12.35
CA LEU A 261 6.54 8.66 12.99
C LEU A 261 6.51 10.10 12.49
N ALA A 262 6.42 11.05 13.38
CA ALA A 262 6.23 12.46 13.05
C ALA A 262 7.04 13.36 13.98
N PRO A 263 7.46 14.55 13.49
CA PRO A 263 8.12 15.54 14.35
C PRO A 263 7.15 16.08 15.41
N GLU A 264 7.69 16.49 16.58
CA GLU A 264 6.91 16.93 17.73
C GLU A 264 5.87 18.01 17.37
N ALA A 265 6.23 18.94 16.50
CA ALA A 265 5.33 20.01 16.09
C ALA A 265 4.01 19.52 15.46
N ARG A 266 3.99 18.30 14.90
CA ARG A 266 2.82 17.69 14.25
C ARG A 266 2.09 16.66 15.13
N LEU A 267 2.74 16.15 16.17
CA LEU A 267 2.23 15.08 17.03
C LEU A 267 0.97 15.47 17.79
N ARG A 268 0.89 16.73 18.26
CA ARG A 268 -0.26 17.16 19.06
C ARG A 268 -1.60 16.97 18.33
N THR A 269 -1.69 17.42 17.09
CA THR A 269 -2.91 17.26 16.27
C THR A 269 -3.16 15.80 15.93
N ALA A 270 -2.12 15.06 15.54
CA ALA A 270 -2.24 13.64 15.22
C ALA A 270 -2.72 12.80 16.41
N ARG A 271 -2.20 13.06 17.62
CA ARG A 271 -2.64 12.37 18.85
C ARG A 271 -4.09 12.69 19.22
N ALA A 272 -4.51 13.94 19.04
CA ALA A 272 -5.90 14.32 19.25
C ALA A 272 -6.84 13.55 18.29
N TYR A 273 -6.43 13.37 17.04
CA TYR A 273 -7.20 12.61 16.05
C TYR A 273 -7.24 11.12 16.40
N VAL A 274 -6.09 10.53 16.75
CA VAL A 274 -6.02 9.11 17.14
C VAL A 274 -6.95 8.83 18.30
N GLY A 275 -6.87 9.61 19.38
CA GLY A 275 -7.69 9.41 20.57
C GLY A 275 -9.20 9.50 20.33
N ASN A 276 -9.63 10.23 19.29
CA ASN A 276 -11.05 10.39 18.97
C ASN A 276 -11.53 9.50 17.80
N LEU A 277 -10.65 9.12 16.87
CA LEU A 277 -11.05 8.40 15.66
C LEU A 277 -10.73 6.90 15.71
N PHE A 278 -9.66 6.51 16.39
CA PHE A 278 -9.14 5.15 16.37
C PHE A 278 -8.91 4.53 17.74
N LEU A 279 -8.78 5.35 18.80
CA LEU A 279 -8.35 5.00 20.15
C LEU A 279 -6.92 4.45 20.17
N THR A 280 -6.75 3.13 20.03
CA THR A 280 -5.44 2.46 19.99
C THR A 280 -5.39 1.38 18.93
N ALA A 281 -4.18 1.00 18.54
CA ALA A 281 -3.97 -0.23 17.75
C ALA A 281 -4.24 -1.48 18.62
N PRO A 282 -4.53 -2.67 18.00
CA PRO A 282 -4.81 -3.89 18.75
C PRO A 282 -3.67 -4.25 19.73
N SER A 283 -3.95 -4.37 21.03
CA SER A 283 -2.95 -4.63 22.06
C SER A 283 -2.22 -5.96 21.86
N LEU A 284 -2.93 -7.02 21.50
CA LEU A 284 -2.33 -8.31 21.17
C LEU A 284 -1.24 -8.19 20.09
N SER A 285 -1.53 -7.42 19.03
CA SER A 285 -0.59 -7.21 17.94
C SER A 285 0.65 -6.43 18.38
N GLN A 286 0.52 -5.51 19.32
CA GLN A 286 1.64 -4.75 19.86
C GLN A 286 2.60 -5.63 20.65
N HIS A 287 2.09 -6.57 21.46
CA HIS A 287 2.93 -7.55 22.16
C HIS A 287 3.70 -8.45 21.20
N ALA A 288 3.04 -8.98 20.18
CA ALA A 288 3.67 -9.83 19.16
C ALA A 288 4.72 -9.07 18.33
N ALA A 289 4.41 -7.84 17.96
CA ALA A 289 5.28 -6.98 17.15
C ALA A 289 6.58 -6.61 17.86
N LEU A 290 6.54 -6.41 19.18
CA LEU A 290 7.72 -6.16 19.99
C LEU A 290 8.75 -7.28 19.83
N VAL A 291 8.30 -8.54 19.81
CA VAL A 291 9.15 -9.71 19.61
C VAL A 291 9.54 -9.86 18.12
N ALA A 292 8.62 -9.56 17.19
CA ALA A 292 8.89 -9.67 15.77
C ALA A 292 10.07 -8.78 15.30
N LEU A 293 10.29 -7.62 15.94
CA LEU A 293 11.42 -6.72 15.64
C LEU A 293 12.79 -7.37 15.90
N ASP A 294 12.85 -8.42 16.70
CA ASP A 294 14.08 -9.17 17.00
C ASP A 294 14.23 -10.47 16.20
N CYS A 295 13.23 -10.80 15.36
CA CYS A 295 13.21 -12.04 14.55
C CYS A 295 13.90 -11.87 13.18
N ARG A 296 14.90 -11.00 13.04
CA ARG A 296 15.53 -10.61 11.77
C ARG A 296 15.97 -11.80 10.92
N LYS A 297 16.58 -12.82 11.52
CA LYS A 297 17.06 -14.02 10.80
C LYS A 297 15.92 -14.76 10.06
N GLU A 298 14.76 -14.90 10.71
CA GLU A 298 13.58 -15.56 10.11
C GLU A 298 13.00 -14.68 8.99
N LEU A 299 12.88 -13.36 9.24
CA LEU A 299 12.34 -12.40 8.30
C LEU A 299 13.21 -12.26 7.04
N ASP A 300 14.54 -12.22 7.19
CA ASP A 300 15.48 -12.22 6.06
C ASP A 300 15.39 -13.52 5.25
N GLY A 301 15.04 -14.63 5.89
CA GLY A 301 14.69 -15.88 5.21
C GLY A 301 13.47 -15.74 4.29
N HIS A 302 12.45 -14.97 4.70
CA HIS A 302 11.31 -14.65 3.85
C HIS A 302 11.72 -13.78 2.64
N VAL A 303 12.59 -12.78 2.88
CA VAL A 303 13.12 -11.92 1.80
C VAL A 303 13.89 -12.76 0.76
N ALA A 304 14.66 -13.76 1.20
CA ALA A 304 15.37 -14.67 0.30
C ALA A 304 14.42 -15.47 -0.62
N VAL A 305 13.24 -15.87 -0.12
CA VAL A 305 12.21 -16.50 -0.96
C VAL A 305 11.72 -15.52 -2.03
N TYR A 306 11.43 -14.28 -1.66
CA TYR A 306 10.97 -13.25 -2.63
C TYR A 306 12.08 -12.90 -3.62
N ALA A 307 13.34 -12.83 -3.21
CA ALA A 307 14.47 -12.63 -4.11
C ALA A 307 14.54 -13.74 -5.17
N ARG A 308 14.39 -15.00 -4.76
CA ARG A 308 14.32 -16.15 -5.67
C ARG A 308 13.13 -16.04 -6.63
N ASN A 309 11.97 -15.68 -6.13
CA ASN A 309 10.75 -15.51 -6.93
C ASN A 309 10.91 -14.38 -7.95
N ARG A 310 11.54 -13.27 -7.55
CA ARG A 310 11.89 -12.15 -8.43
C ARG A 310 12.77 -12.63 -9.60
N GLU A 311 13.83 -13.39 -9.33
CA GLU A 311 14.72 -13.93 -10.37
C GLU A 311 13.94 -14.78 -11.37
N LEU A 312 13.07 -15.67 -10.91
CA LEU A 312 12.23 -16.51 -11.76
C LEU A 312 11.31 -15.66 -12.65
N MET A 313 10.65 -14.66 -12.07
CA MET A 313 9.78 -13.74 -12.82
C MET A 313 10.55 -12.94 -13.86
N LEU A 314 11.69 -12.34 -13.50
CA LEU A 314 12.51 -11.55 -14.41
C LEU A 314 13.10 -12.38 -15.55
N ALA A 315 13.39 -13.66 -15.31
CA ALA A 315 13.80 -14.57 -16.37
C ALA A 315 12.65 -15.00 -17.29
N ALA A 316 11.43 -15.10 -16.77
CA ALA A 316 10.26 -15.55 -17.51
C ALA A 316 9.60 -14.45 -18.37
N LEU A 317 9.41 -13.25 -17.80
CA LEU A 317 8.65 -12.17 -18.44
C LEU A 317 9.16 -11.79 -19.86
N PRO A 318 10.48 -11.68 -20.14
CA PRO A 318 10.96 -11.44 -21.50
C PRO A 318 10.60 -12.56 -22.49
N ARG A 319 10.57 -13.82 -22.04
CA ARG A 319 10.15 -14.97 -22.91
C ARG A 319 8.67 -14.89 -23.28
N LEU A 320 7.85 -14.27 -22.43
CA LEU A 320 6.46 -13.94 -22.75
C LEU A 320 6.30 -12.70 -23.64
N GLY A 321 7.41 -12.05 -24.03
CA GLY A 321 7.39 -10.80 -24.80
C GLY A 321 7.21 -9.55 -23.93
N LEU A 322 7.30 -9.68 -22.61
CA LEU A 322 7.20 -8.59 -21.66
C LEU A 322 8.60 -8.10 -21.25
N SER A 323 9.28 -7.39 -22.15
CA SER A 323 10.64 -6.86 -21.91
C SER A 323 10.66 -5.47 -21.27
N ARG A 324 9.56 -4.72 -21.33
CA ARG A 324 9.42 -3.38 -20.74
C ARG A 324 8.82 -3.50 -19.34
N ILE A 325 9.70 -3.69 -18.35
CA ILE A 325 9.37 -3.94 -16.96
C ILE A 325 10.01 -2.84 -16.11
N ALA A 326 9.25 -2.29 -15.14
CA ALA A 326 9.83 -1.42 -14.12
C ALA A 326 10.86 -2.24 -13.30
N PRO A 327 12.06 -1.70 -13.00
CA PRO A 327 13.07 -2.45 -12.27
C PRO A 327 12.59 -2.74 -10.84
N PRO A 328 12.35 -4.02 -10.45
CA PRO A 328 11.88 -4.37 -9.12
C PRO A 328 13.07 -4.44 -8.14
N ASP A 329 13.55 -3.30 -7.69
CA ASP A 329 14.67 -3.17 -6.75
C ASP A 329 14.26 -3.64 -5.35
N GLY A 330 12.97 -3.49 -5.02
CA GLY A 330 12.38 -3.86 -3.73
C GLY A 330 10.91 -4.25 -3.85
N ALA A 331 10.21 -4.32 -2.70
CA ALA A 331 8.88 -4.86 -2.59
C ALA A 331 8.78 -6.29 -3.14
N PHE A 332 7.68 -6.69 -3.76
CA PHE A 332 7.53 -8.00 -4.38
C PHE A 332 6.61 -7.93 -5.64
N TYR A 333 6.87 -6.95 -6.49
CA TYR A 333 6.07 -6.68 -7.67
C TYR A 333 6.93 -6.65 -8.94
N ALA A 334 6.36 -7.18 -10.04
CA ALA A 334 6.80 -6.92 -11.39
C ALA A 334 5.69 -6.16 -12.13
N TYR A 335 5.98 -4.94 -12.58
CA TYR A 335 5.07 -4.07 -13.31
C TYR A 335 5.51 -4.00 -14.77
N ALA A 336 4.72 -4.57 -15.67
CA ALA A 336 5.09 -4.80 -17.05
C ALA A 336 4.15 -4.13 -18.05
N ASP A 337 4.69 -3.59 -19.14
CA ASP A 337 3.95 -3.07 -20.29
C ASP A 337 3.40 -4.23 -21.14
N ILE A 338 2.08 -4.26 -21.30
CA ILE A 338 1.33 -5.20 -22.16
C ILE A 338 0.63 -4.47 -23.31
N GLY A 339 1.01 -3.23 -23.59
CA GLY A 339 0.35 -2.38 -24.58
C GLY A 339 0.44 -2.88 -26.02
N HIS A 340 1.29 -3.86 -26.30
CA HIS A 340 1.33 -4.56 -27.60
C HIS A 340 0.27 -5.67 -27.70
N LEU A 341 -0.37 -6.04 -26.57
CA LEU A 341 -1.40 -7.10 -26.51
C LEU A 341 -2.80 -6.51 -26.29
N THR A 342 -2.91 -5.40 -25.58
CA THR A 342 -4.19 -4.81 -25.22
C THR A 342 -4.07 -3.34 -24.82
N ASP A 343 -5.19 -2.63 -24.89
CA ASP A 343 -5.42 -1.31 -24.29
C ASP A 343 -6.49 -1.36 -23.16
N ASP A 344 -6.83 -2.58 -22.68
CA ASP A 344 -7.73 -2.81 -21.55
C ASP A 344 -7.13 -3.85 -20.59
N SER A 345 -6.28 -3.37 -19.67
CA SER A 345 -5.61 -4.22 -18.68
C SER A 345 -6.58 -4.97 -17.76
N LEU A 346 -7.78 -4.43 -17.48
CA LEU A 346 -8.77 -5.09 -16.63
C LEU A 346 -9.41 -6.28 -17.32
N ALA A 347 -9.84 -6.11 -18.57
CA ALA A 347 -10.37 -7.22 -19.38
C ALA A 347 -9.29 -8.29 -19.58
N PHE A 348 -8.05 -7.88 -19.85
CA PHE A 348 -6.91 -8.77 -20.00
C PHE A 348 -6.67 -9.60 -18.73
N CYS A 349 -6.60 -8.99 -17.53
CA CYS A 349 -6.43 -9.70 -16.25
C CYS A 349 -7.55 -10.71 -15.99
N LYS A 350 -8.81 -10.35 -16.31
CA LYS A 350 -9.95 -11.28 -16.16
C LYS A 350 -9.88 -12.45 -17.11
N THR A 351 -9.46 -12.25 -18.35
CA THR A 351 -9.26 -13.30 -19.36
C THR A 351 -8.10 -14.22 -18.95
N LEU A 352 -6.96 -13.63 -18.58
CA LEU A 352 -5.80 -14.36 -18.07
C LEU A 352 -6.18 -15.28 -16.91
N LEU A 353 -6.90 -14.75 -15.92
CA LEU A 353 -7.38 -15.52 -14.76
C LEU A 353 -8.31 -16.67 -15.18
N ARG A 354 -9.28 -16.43 -16.07
CA ARG A 354 -10.20 -17.47 -16.52
C ARG A 354 -9.50 -18.58 -17.31
N GLU A 355 -8.53 -18.25 -18.12
CA GLU A 355 -7.90 -19.23 -19.02
C GLU A 355 -6.73 -19.96 -18.36
N THR A 356 -5.98 -19.31 -17.46
CA THR A 356 -4.79 -19.89 -16.83
C THR A 356 -4.93 -20.20 -15.36
N GLY A 357 -5.90 -19.59 -14.67
CA GLY A 357 -5.98 -19.62 -13.20
C GLY A 357 -4.95 -18.72 -12.51
N VAL A 358 -4.27 -17.80 -13.22
CA VAL A 358 -3.32 -16.85 -12.62
C VAL A 358 -4.01 -15.50 -12.47
N ALA A 359 -4.22 -15.05 -11.23
CA ALA A 359 -4.78 -13.75 -10.91
C ALA A 359 -3.68 -12.69 -10.86
N THR A 360 -3.92 -11.53 -11.49
CA THR A 360 -2.96 -10.41 -11.57
C THR A 360 -3.69 -9.09 -11.40
N ALA A 361 -2.99 -8.00 -11.04
CA ALA A 361 -3.62 -6.70 -10.89
C ALA A 361 -3.53 -5.87 -12.19
N PRO A 362 -4.64 -5.24 -12.61
CA PRO A 362 -4.64 -4.38 -13.79
C PRO A 362 -3.94 -3.06 -13.50
N GLY A 363 -3.22 -2.55 -14.48
CA GLY A 363 -2.46 -1.31 -14.34
C GLY A 363 -3.31 -0.06 -14.13
N VAL A 364 -4.59 -0.09 -14.53
CA VAL A 364 -5.54 1.03 -14.33
C VAL A 364 -5.73 1.40 -12.84
N ASP A 365 -5.48 0.48 -11.92
CA ASP A 365 -5.49 0.78 -10.49
C ASP A 365 -4.39 1.76 -10.09
N PHE A 366 -3.25 1.68 -10.75
CA PHE A 366 -2.04 2.43 -10.39
C PHE A 366 -1.83 3.68 -11.25
N ASP A 367 -2.32 3.65 -12.48
CA ASP A 367 -2.25 4.77 -13.42
C ASP A 367 -3.56 4.87 -14.21
N PRO A 368 -4.43 5.86 -13.90
CA PRO A 368 -5.70 6.03 -14.61
C PRO A 368 -5.52 6.49 -16.08
N VAL A 369 -4.33 6.95 -16.46
CA VAL A 369 -4.05 7.47 -17.82
C VAL A 369 -3.41 6.38 -18.68
N ASN A 370 -2.29 5.81 -18.24
CA ASN A 370 -1.51 4.85 -19.03
C ASN A 370 -1.67 3.39 -18.56
N GLY A 371 -2.26 3.17 -17.39
CA GLY A 371 -2.35 1.84 -16.77
C GLY A 371 -3.14 0.81 -17.56
N ARG A 372 -3.96 1.25 -18.54
CA ARG A 372 -4.66 0.36 -19.48
C ARG A 372 -3.70 -0.56 -20.26
N ARG A 373 -2.43 -0.19 -20.35
CA ARG A 373 -1.36 -0.91 -21.05
C ARG A 373 -0.39 -1.62 -20.12
N PHE A 374 -0.70 -1.72 -18.83
CA PHE A 374 0.19 -2.32 -17.83
C PHE A 374 -0.50 -3.39 -17.00
N ILE A 375 0.31 -4.31 -16.48
CA ILE A 375 -0.11 -5.37 -15.56
C ILE A 375 0.89 -5.47 -14.40
N ARG A 376 0.40 -5.77 -13.20
CA ARG A 376 1.25 -6.02 -12.03
C ARG A 376 1.13 -7.48 -11.60
N PHE A 377 2.25 -8.17 -11.52
CA PHE A 377 2.39 -9.47 -10.87
C PHE A 377 2.94 -9.27 -9.46
N SER A 378 2.31 -9.89 -8.46
CA SER A 378 2.89 -10.04 -7.14
C SER A 378 3.61 -11.38 -7.05
N PHE A 379 4.89 -11.36 -6.72
CA PHE A 379 5.67 -12.59 -6.51
C PHE A 379 5.86 -12.92 -5.02
N ALA A 380 4.96 -12.42 -4.16
CA ALA A 380 4.94 -12.69 -2.72
C ALA A 380 4.33 -14.05 -2.34
N VAL A 381 4.02 -14.90 -3.33
CA VAL A 381 3.55 -16.26 -3.15
C VAL A 381 4.72 -17.24 -2.98
N SER A 382 4.46 -18.53 -2.72
CA SER A 382 5.52 -19.53 -2.63
C SER A 382 6.28 -19.71 -3.96
N THR A 383 7.55 -20.13 -3.89
CA THR A 383 8.36 -20.38 -5.10
C THR A 383 7.74 -21.45 -6.01
N ALA A 384 7.06 -22.43 -5.44
CA ALA A 384 6.33 -23.45 -6.19
C ALA A 384 5.17 -22.82 -6.98
N GLU A 385 4.40 -21.92 -6.37
CA GLU A 385 3.30 -21.20 -7.04
C GLU A 385 3.82 -20.26 -8.13
N VAL A 386 4.94 -19.55 -7.90
CA VAL A 386 5.56 -18.73 -8.94
C VAL A 386 5.98 -19.59 -10.15
N SER A 387 6.63 -20.73 -9.90
CA SER A 387 7.06 -21.65 -10.96
C SER A 387 5.87 -22.21 -11.75
N GLU A 388 4.80 -22.57 -11.07
CA GLU A 388 3.58 -23.05 -11.70
C GLU A 388 2.84 -21.94 -12.47
N ALA A 389 2.80 -20.72 -11.93
CA ALA A 389 2.24 -19.57 -12.64
C ALA A 389 3.00 -19.31 -13.95
N ILE A 390 4.33 -19.30 -13.90
CA ILE A 390 5.18 -19.14 -15.09
C ILE A 390 4.87 -20.22 -16.13
N ARG A 391 4.82 -21.49 -15.74
CA ARG A 391 4.49 -22.60 -16.64
C ARG A 391 3.13 -22.43 -17.32
N ARG A 392 2.10 -22.00 -16.58
CA ARG A 392 0.76 -21.73 -17.14
C ARG A 392 0.77 -20.54 -18.10
N LEU A 393 1.49 -19.48 -17.75
CA LEU A 393 1.64 -18.30 -18.61
C LEU A 393 2.39 -18.64 -19.89
N GLU A 394 3.48 -19.39 -19.83
CA GLU A 394 4.25 -19.83 -21.00
C GLU A 394 3.44 -20.72 -21.95
N ALA A 395 2.55 -21.54 -21.43
CA ALA A 395 1.66 -22.37 -22.26
C ALA A 395 0.56 -21.54 -22.94
N TRP A 396 0.09 -20.48 -22.30
CA TRP A 396 -1.03 -19.65 -22.79
C TRP A 396 -0.59 -18.51 -23.71
N TRP A 397 0.55 -17.88 -23.43
CA TRP A 397 0.98 -16.61 -24.03
C TRP A 397 1.26 -16.67 -25.55
N PRO A 398 1.88 -17.75 -26.09
CA PRO A 398 2.16 -17.83 -27.54
C PRO A 398 0.92 -17.73 -28.41
N SER A 399 -0.25 -18.13 -27.92
CA SER A 399 -1.52 -18.04 -28.66
C SER A 399 -2.07 -16.62 -28.77
N ARG A 400 -1.41 -15.63 -28.16
CA ARG A 400 -1.86 -14.23 -28.08
C ARG A 400 -0.90 -13.21 -28.72
N ARG A 401 0.19 -13.73 -29.37
CA ARG A 401 1.13 -12.90 -30.13
C ARG A 401 0.59 -12.52 -31.51
#